data_f2f43dea3e5e69823ea7bb5f9feb06c1
#
_entry.id   f2f43dea3e5e69823ea7bb5f9feb06c1
#
_cell.length_a   1.000
_cell.length_b   1.000
_cell.length_c   1.000
_cell.angle_alpha   90.00
_cell.angle_beta   90.00
_cell.angle_gamma   90.00
#
_symmetry.space_group_name_H-M   'P 1'
#
loop_
_entity.id
_entity.type
_entity.pdbx_description
1 polymer ?
#
loop_
_entity_poly.entity_id
_entity_poly.type
_entity_poly.pdbx_seq_one_letter_code
_entity_poly.pdbx_strand_id
1 'polypeptide(L)'
;GEIRSISKENIFSNHIVAYGKSGKRLIKLNTQAKEILDGLDELWDYTKDFVSHKFKKEARSLGIPDIRFHDLRRTFGYNLIRQGRPIYEVSKLLGHSSVTTTERHYAPLLATEIDNFVL
;
A
#
# COMPACT_ATOMS: atom_id res chain seq x y z
N GLY A 1 7.74 10.46 -4.81
CA GLY A 1 7.78 9.15 -4.40
C GLY A 1 8.03 8.07 -5.43
N GLU A 2 8.13 6.87 -4.96
CA GLU A 2 8.36 5.69 -5.78
C GLU A 2 7.36 5.56 -6.93
N ILE A 3 6.07 5.77 -6.65
CA ILE A 3 5.00 5.61 -7.65
C ILE A 3 5.22 6.51 -8.85
N ARG A 4 5.66 7.75 -8.63
CA ARG A 4 5.86 8.71 -9.71
C ARG A 4 7.03 8.34 -10.63
N SER A 5 7.98 7.58 -10.12
CA SER A 5 9.16 7.15 -10.89
C SER A 5 8.92 5.90 -11.72
N ILE A 6 7.76 5.25 -11.57
CA ILE A 6 7.44 4.02 -12.28
C ILE A 6 7.04 4.33 -13.72
N SER A 7 7.62 3.60 -14.67
CA SER A 7 7.23 3.62 -16.08
C SER A 7 6.66 2.27 -16.48
N LYS A 8 6.03 2.19 -17.65
CA LYS A 8 5.48 0.93 -18.15
C LYS A 8 6.53 -0.17 -18.31
N GLU A 9 7.78 0.20 -18.54
CA GLU A 9 8.89 -0.74 -18.65
C GLU A 9 9.17 -1.49 -17.35
N ASN A 10 8.76 -0.91 -16.22
CA ASN A 10 8.95 -1.50 -14.91
C ASN A 10 7.81 -2.42 -14.48
N ILE A 11 6.78 -2.57 -15.32
CA ILE A 11 5.58 -3.35 -14.99
C ILE A 11 5.67 -4.72 -15.65
N PHE A 12 5.64 -5.76 -14.85
CA PHE A 12 5.67 -7.15 -15.30
C PHE A 12 4.32 -7.81 -15.01
N SER A 13 4.17 -9.08 -15.31
CA SER A 13 2.88 -9.78 -15.20
C SER A 13 2.30 -9.79 -13.78
N ASN A 14 3.16 -9.85 -12.76
CA ASN A 14 2.71 -9.97 -11.37
C ASN A 14 3.47 -9.08 -10.40
N HIS A 15 4.32 -8.18 -10.90
CA HIS A 15 5.09 -7.28 -10.03
C HIS A 15 5.53 -6.03 -10.77
N ILE A 16 5.91 -5.03 -9.99
CA ILE A 16 6.55 -3.80 -10.46
C ILE A 16 7.95 -3.75 -9.88
N VAL A 17 8.89 -3.24 -10.68
CA VAL A 17 10.22 -2.87 -10.20
C VAL A 17 10.21 -1.37 -9.91
N ALA A 18 10.43 -1.01 -8.65
CA ALA A 18 10.48 0.39 -8.23
C ALA A 18 11.86 0.72 -7.69
N TYR A 19 12.26 1.98 -7.86
CA TYR A 19 13.54 2.50 -7.37
C TYR A 19 13.25 3.60 -6.35
N GLY A 20 13.59 3.36 -5.11
CA GLY A 20 13.42 4.30 -4.01
C GLY A 20 14.75 4.66 -3.37
N LYS A 21 14.71 5.32 -2.22
CA LYS A 21 15.89 5.74 -1.47
C LYS A 21 16.79 4.57 -1.09
N SER A 22 16.22 3.40 -0.83
CA SER A 22 16.96 2.20 -0.45
C SER A 22 17.33 1.32 -1.64
N GLY A 23 17.09 1.79 -2.88
CA GLY A 23 17.46 1.09 -4.10
C GLY A 23 16.28 0.40 -4.78
N LYS A 24 16.60 -0.66 -5.51
CA LYS A 24 15.62 -1.44 -6.27
C LYS A 24 14.73 -2.26 -5.36
N ARG A 25 13.43 -2.26 -5.67
CA ARG A 25 12.44 -2.99 -4.89
C ARG A 25 11.42 -3.65 -5.80
N LEU A 26 11.06 -4.90 -5.51
CA LEU A 26 10.00 -5.61 -6.23
C LEU A 26 8.70 -5.46 -5.44
N ILE A 27 7.65 -5.01 -6.12
CA ILE A 27 6.34 -4.80 -5.51
C ILE A 27 5.36 -5.76 -6.17
N LYS A 28 4.77 -6.64 -5.38
CA LYS A 28 3.77 -7.61 -5.87
C LYS A 28 2.52 -6.87 -6.32
N LEU A 29 2.02 -7.22 -7.50
CA LEU A 29 0.74 -6.73 -8.00
C LEU A 29 -0.34 -7.78 -7.79
N ASN A 30 -1.48 -7.36 -7.25
CA ASN A 30 -2.67 -8.20 -7.29
C ASN A 30 -3.38 -8.02 -8.63
N THR A 31 -4.38 -8.84 -8.90
CA THR A 31 -5.13 -8.80 -10.16
C THR A 31 -5.78 -7.44 -10.40
N GLN A 32 -6.35 -6.85 -9.36
CA GLN A 32 -7.02 -5.55 -9.46
C GLN A 32 -6.06 -4.45 -9.88
N ALA A 33 -4.90 -4.37 -9.25
CA ALA A 33 -3.88 -3.38 -9.58
C ALA A 33 -3.36 -3.57 -11.00
N LYS A 34 -3.13 -4.82 -11.41
CA LYS A 34 -2.65 -5.15 -12.75
C LYS A 34 -3.64 -4.71 -13.83
N GLU A 35 -4.92 -4.95 -13.61
CA GLU A 35 -5.97 -4.54 -14.55
C GLU A 35 -6.02 -3.02 -14.71
N ILE A 36 -5.88 -2.28 -13.60
CA ILE A 36 -5.87 -0.82 -13.65
C ILE A 36 -4.67 -0.32 -14.46
N LEU A 37 -3.48 -0.86 -14.20
CA LEU A 37 -2.27 -0.45 -14.90
C LEU A 37 -2.31 -0.78 -16.38
N ASP A 38 -2.83 -1.95 -16.75
CA ASP A 38 -2.94 -2.36 -18.14
C ASP A 38 -3.94 -1.50 -18.93
N GLY A 39 -4.93 -0.93 -18.25
CA GLY A 39 -5.91 -0.04 -18.85
C GLY A 39 -5.43 1.38 -19.07
N LEU A 40 -4.26 1.75 -18.57
CA LEU A 40 -3.71 3.09 -18.73
C LEU A 40 -2.82 3.17 -19.97
N ASP A 41 -3.08 4.16 -20.84
CA ASP A 41 -2.22 4.43 -22.00
C ASP A 41 -0.88 4.98 -21.55
N GLU A 42 -0.93 5.92 -20.61
CA GLU A 42 0.25 6.48 -19.95
C GLU A 42 0.07 6.34 -18.45
N LEU A 43 1.15 6.15 -17.72
CA LEU A 43 1.09 6.17 -16.27
C LEU A 43 0.83 7.61 -15.84
N TRP A 44 1.49 8.13 -14.86
CA TRP A 44 1.18 9.46 -14.34
C TRP A 44 2.35 10.42 -14.52
N ASP A 45 1.99 11.68 -14.67
CA ASP A 45 2.92 12.78 -14.85
C ASP A 45 2.59 13.88 -13.83
N TYR A 46 2.33 13.47 -12.59
CA TYR A 46 1.90 14.38 -11.54
C TYR A 46 3.03 14.70 -10.58
N THR A 47 3.06 15.94 -10.08
CA THR A 47 3.96 16.30 -9.01
C THR A 47 3.46 15.74 -7.67
N LYS A 48 4.37 15.61 -6.71
CA LYS A 48 4.03 15.17 -5.37
C LYS A 48 2.98 16.07 -4.73
N ASP A 49 3.13 17.38 -4.89
CA ASP A 49 2.18 18.35 -4.33
C ASP A 49 0.80 18.24 -4.97
N PHE A 50 0.74 18.04 -6.28
CA PHE A 50 -0.52 17.84 -6.97
C PHE A 50 -1.27 16.64 -6.40
N VAL A 51 -0.60 15.50 -6.23
CA VAL A 51 -1.22 14.28 -5.71
C VAL A 51 -1.77 14.52 -4.30
N SER A 52 -1.00 15.15 -3.42
CA SER A 52 -1.44 15.47 -2.06
C SER A 52 -2.64 16.40 -2.03
N HIS A 53 -2.62 17.47 -2.83
CA HIS A 53 -3.73 18.41 -2.91
C HIS A 53 -4.99 17.77 -3.47
N LYS A 54 -4.85 17.00 -4.53
CA LYS A 54 -5.96 16.30 -5.15
C LYS A 54 -6.61 15.32 -4.18
N PHE A 55 -5.80 14.55 -3.46
CA PHE A 55 -6.28 13.61 -2.46
C PHE A 55 -7.07 14.31 -1.35
N LYS A 56 -6.55 15.41 -0.81
CA LYS A 56 -7.22 16.18 0.23
C LYS A 56 -8.56 16.74 -0.25
N LYS A 57 -8.59 17.26 -1.47
CA LYS A 57 -9.81 17.80 -2.07
C LYS A 57 -10.89 16.73 -2.20
N GLU A 58 -10.53 15.56 -2.73
CA GLU A 58 -11.46 14.45 -2.89
C GLU A 58 -11.94 13.92 -1.54
N ALA A 59 -11.05 13.82 -0.55
CA ALA A 59 -11.41 13.37 0.79
C ALA A 59 -12.42 14.30 1.44
N ARG A 60 -12.26 15.61 1.30
CA ARG A 60 -13.22 16.59 1.80
C ARG A 60 -14.58 16.45 1.15
N SER A 61 -14.61 16.24 -0.17
CA SER A 61 -15.86 16.08 -0.91
C SER A 61 -16.61 14.82 -0.49
N LEU A 62 -15.90 13.80 0.02
CA LEU A 62 -16.50 12.57 0.52
C LEU A 62 -16.83 12.59 2.01
N GLY A 63 -16.58 13.72 2.70
CA GLY A 63 -16.89 13.86 4.11
C GLY A 63 -15.87 13.26 5.06
N ILE A 64 -14.64 13.02 4.60
CA ILE A 64 -13.55 12.46 5.42
C ILE A 64 -12.32 13.37 5.39
N PRO A 65 -12.45 14.64 5.86
CA PRO A 65 -11.40 15.64 5.71
C PRO A 65 -10.12 15.34 6.48
N ASP A 66 -10.19 14.51 7.51
CA ASP A 66 -9.04 14.20 8.37
C ASP A 66 -8.17 13.08 7.84
N ILE A 67 -8.59 12.40 6.78
CA ILE A 67 -7.81 11.31 6.21
C ILE A 67 -6.61 11.87 5.45
N ARG A 68 -5.46 11.19 5.59
CA ARG A 68 -4.23 11.52 4.90
C ARG A 68 -3.89 10.45 3.86
N PHE A 69 -3.08 10.81 2.88
CA PHE A 69 -2.67 9.86 1.84
C PHE A 69 -2.02 8.61 2.42
N HIS A 70 -1.21 8.77 3.47
CA HIS A 70 -0.53 7.66 4.14
C HIS A 70 -1.51 6.69 4.82
N ASP A 71 -2.72 7.14 5.13
CA ASP A 71 -3.75 6.28 5.74
C ASP A 71 -4.22 5.19 4.79
N LEU A 72 -4.07 5.38 3.48
CA LEU A 72 -4.34 4.33 2.49
C LEU A 72 -3.42 3.12 2.72
N ARG A 73 -2.16 3.38 3.04
CA ARG A 73 -1.20 2.33 3.34
C ARG A 73 -1.58 1.57 4.62
N ARG A 74 -2.01 2.29 5.63
CA ARG A 74 -2.48 1.68 6.89
C ARG A 74 -3.72 0.82 6.67
N THR A 75 -4.66 1.31 5.86
CA THR A 75 -5.87 0.57 5.51
C THR A 75 -5.52 -0.71 4.74
N PHE A 76 -4.58 -0.64 3.83
CA PHE A 76 -4.09 -1.81 3.10
C PHE A 76 -3.56 -2.89 4.05
N GLY A 77 -2.67 -2.50 4.98
CA GLY A 77 -2.13 -3.44 5.96
C GLY A 77 -3.20 -4.01 6.89
N TYR A 78 -4.11 -3.15 7.35
CA TYR A 78 -5.21 -3.58 8.21
C TYR A 78 -6.12 -4.60 7.50
N ASN A 79 -6.46 -4.35 6.25
CA ASN A 79 -7.31 -5.27 5.49
C ASN A 79 -6.65 -6.64 5.30
N LEU A 80 -5.34 -6.67 5.07
CA LEU A 80 -4.61 -7.93 4.96
C LEU A 80 -4.62 -8.72 6.28
N ILE A 81 -4.46 -8.02 7.38
CA ILE A 81 -4.50 -8.64 8.71
C ILE A 81 -5.90 -9.21 8.99
N ARG A 82 -6.94 -8.47 8.64
CA ARG A 82 -8.31 -8.95 8.81
C ARG A 82 -8.64 -10.17 7.95
N GLN A 83 -7.96 -10.32 6.82
CA GLN A 83 -8.08 -11.50 5.97
C GLN A 83 -7.35 -12.71 6.54
N GLY A 84 -6.65 -12.57 7.65
CA GLY A 84 -5.90 -13.65 8.26
C GLY A 84 -4.53 -13.88 7.66
N ARG A 85 -4.00 -12.91 6.90
CA ARG A 85 -2.66 -13.02 6.33
C ARG A 85 -1.59 -12.98 7.44
N PRO A 86 -0.56 -13.85 7.37
CA PRO A 86 0.53 -13.81 8.34
C PRO A 86 1.21 -12.45 8.35
N ILE A 87 1.61 -11.98 9.54
CA ILE A 87 2.21 -10.67 9.67
C ILE A 87 3.52 -10.53 8.88
N TYR A 88 4.24 -11.60 8.70
CA TYR A 88 5.44 -11.60 7.86
C TYR A 88 5.11 -11.25 6.40
N GLU A 89 4.03 -11.84 5.87
CA GLU A 89 3.56 -11.55 4.53
C GLU A 89 3.11 -10.10 4.40
N VAL A 90 2.36 -9.59 5.38
CA VAL A 90 1.94 -8.18 5.43
C VAL A 90 3.16 -7.27 5.41
N SER A 91 4.18 -7.59 6.19
CA SER A 91 5.43 -6.85 6.23
C SER A 91 6.09 -6.77 4.85
N LYS A 92 6.16 -7.88 4.15
CA LYS A 92 6.75 -7.92 2.80
C LYS A 92 5.96 -7.12 1.79
N LEU A 93 4.63 -7.21 1.84
CA LEU A 93 3.75 -6.45 0.94
C LEU A 93 3.83 -4.95 1.19
N LEU A 94 4.00 -4.53 2.45
CA LEU A 94 4.22 -3.13 2.80
C LEU A 94 5.64 -2.65 2.50
N GLY A 95 6.57 -3.58 2.27
CA GLY A 95 7.96 -3.24 1.99
C GLY A 95 8.75 -2.84 3.22
N HIS A 96 8.35 -3.29 4.40
CA HIS A 96 9.13 -3.07 5.61
C HIS A 96 10.39 -3.95 5.57
N SER A 97 11.53 -3.38 5.95
CA SER A 97 12.79 -4.14 6.03
C SER A 97 12.82 -5.12 7.20
N SER A 98 11.97 -4.88 8.20
CA SER A 98 11.87 -5.72 9.40
C SER A 98 10.40 -5.94 9.75
N VAL A 99 10.05 -7.18 10.10
CA VAL A 99 8.71 -7.54 10.57
C VAL A 99 8.35 -6.81 11.87
N THR A 100 9.36 -6.41 12.65
CA THR A 100 9.16 -5.66 13.89
C THR A 100 8.42 -4.35 13.66
N THR A 101 8.71 -3.66 12.55
CA THR A 101 8.01 -2.43 12.19
C THR A 101 6.52 -2.69 11.99
N THR A 102 6.19 -3.77 11.28
CA THR A 102 4.80 -4.15 11.04
C THR A 102 4.10 -4.55 12.34
N GLU A 103 4.78 -5.34 13.18
CA GLU A 103 4.23 -5.73 14.49
C GLU A 103 3.90 -4.52 15.35
N ARG A 104 4.81 -3.55 15.39
CA ARG A 104 4.62 -2.33 16.20
C ARG A 104 3.39 -1.55 15.76
N HIS A 105 3.18 -1.41 14.45
CA HIS A 105 2.05 -0.65 13.92
C HIS A 105 0.72 -1.39 14.05
N TYR A 106 0.73 -2.72 13.95
CA TYR A 106 -0.50 -3.50 13.85
C TYR A 106 -0.77 -4.43 15.03
N ALA A 107 0.14 -4.50 16.00
CA ALA A 107 -0.03 -5.37 17.17
C ALA A 107 -1.36 -5.16 17.91
N PRO A 108 -1.84 -3.93 18.16
CA PRO A 108 -3.13 -3.73 18.81
C PRO A 108 -4.28 -4.32 18.00
N LEU A 109 -4.22 -4.28 16.69
CA LEU A 109 -5.24 -4.82 15.80
C LEU A 109 -5.22 -6.34 15.80
N LEU A 110 -4.02 -6.95 15.83
CA LEU A 110 -3.88 -8.39 15.92
C LEU A 110 -4.52 -8.94 17.19
N ALA A 111 -4.36 -8.23 18.30
CA ALA A 111 -4.97 -8.64 19.57
C ALA A 111 -6.50 -8.67 19.50
N THR A 112 -7.10 -7.70 18.80
CA THR A 112 -8.56 -7.64 18.66
C THR A 112 -9.11 -8.66 17.66
N GLU A 113 -8.27 -9.18 16.77
CA GLU A 113 -8.68 -10.17 15.76
C GLU A 113 -8.53 -11.61 16.24
N ILE A 114 -8.00 -11.82 17.44
CA ILE A 114 -7.89 -13.17 18.01
C ILE A 114 -9.28 -13.64 18.48
N ASP A 115 -9.71 -14.76 17.92
CA ASP A 115 -10.97 -15.37 18.33
C ASP A 115 -10.86 -15.97 19.74
N ASN A 116 -12.00 -16.21 20.35
CA ASN A 116 -12.05 -16.91 21.64
C ASN A 116 -11.40 -18.30 21.51
N PHE A 117 -10.64 -18.67 22.50
CA PHE A 117 -9.93 -19.95 22.48
C PHE A 117 -10.09 -20.69 23.82
N VAL A 118 -9.93 -22.00 23.76
CA VAL A 118 -10.03 -22.89 24.93
C VAL A 118 -8.68 -23.60 25.07
N LEU A 119 -8.19 -23.63 26.30
CA LEU A 119 -6.93 -24.32 26.61
C LEU A 119 -7.19 -25.80 26.93
#